data_f86cf12a14f81bb7aafab3c0b7cdd0a6
#
_entry.id   f86cf12a14f81bb7aafab3c0b7cdd0a6
#
_cell.length_a   1.000
_cell.length_b   1.000
_cell.length_c   1.000
_cell.angle_alpha   90.00
_cell.angle_beta   90.00
_cell.angle_gamma   90.00
#
_symmetry.space_group_name_H-M   'P 1'
#
loop_
_entity.id
_entity.type
_entity.pdbx_description
1 polymer ?
#
loop_
_entity_poly.entity_id
_entity_poly.type
_entity_poly.pdbx_seq_one_letter_code
_entity_poly.pdbx_strand_id
1 'polypeptide(L)'
;KQKKIIGLVLSSYLVTAMNGAVIITSLPRMAAELQLDMSTLSWVQNVYVLAWGSLMLMGGRMSDVLGRQLIMTASLLLFGGGTLWAGLSASAFSLIASRLVQGIGAAILAPTSLALIMDYFEGRERVRVVSWYSSISGIGMCVGLILGGILTENYSWRWGFYSYLPLIGWMMYLSHFTLDRHTSTKQTVDGLDVKGTLLSTLGIFSFIYAINGSEHPWVFGTLALILLTLFLQVEKRAASPIMPLRLFDSVRSRAHGARILFAGAMMGYYFFISEYLQEVLSFTALQVGWAFLPLTLFTFVAAILVPGMVGRFGNKSTLTLGMVLMLLGFYWTMQISEQSDYYLDIAPAMLLLGVGQGFVMSPLTNLAIIGVEGADAGAASGLVNATHQIGCSLGLSIMVTSSAHFTQLADICRQAMRCGFGFMTIAFLLIWASKQ
;
A
#
# COMPACT_ATOMS: atom_id res chain seq x y z
N LYS A 1 27.45 -12.22 8.82
CA LYS A 1 26.13 -12.72 8.47
C LYS A 1 25.07 -11.61 8.66
N GLN A 2 25.00 -10.99 9.87
CA GLN A 2 24.02 -9.95 10.20
C GLN A 2 24.02 -8.77 9.23
N LYS A 3 25.18 -8.21 8.81
CA LYS A 3 25.26 -7.13 7.81
C LYS A 3 24.62 -7.50 6.48
N LYS A 4 24.79 -8.75 6.03
CA LYS A 4 24.15 -9.23 4.78
C LYS A 4 22.64 -9.35 4.91
N ILE A 5 22.15 -9.75 6.09
CA ILE A 5 20.70 -9.82 6.39
C ILE A 5 20.10 -8.41 6.43
N ILE A 6 20.77 -7.44 7.05
CA ILE A 6 20.36 -6.03 7.02
C ILE A 6 20.25 -5.56 5.56
N GLY A 7 21.26 -5.80 4.74
CA GLY A 7 21.23 -5.48 3.33
C GLY A 7 20.04 -6.09 2.60
N LEU A 8 19.78 -7.39 2.78
CA LEU A 8 18.64 -8.10 2.18
C LEU A 8 17.30 -7.48 2.60
N VAL A 9 17.09 -7.27 3.89
CA VAL A 9 15.83 -6.77 4.45
C VAL A 9 15.56 -5.31 4.06
N LEU A 10 16.57 -4.44 4.15
CA LEU A 10 16.42 -3.04 3.75
C LEU A 10 16.18 -2.89 2.25
N SER A 11 16.89 -3.68 1.43
CA SER A 11 16.69 -3.69 -0.03
C SER A 11 15.30 -4.19 -0.42
N SER A 12 14.74 -5.17 0.30
CA SER A 12 13.39 -5.69 0.01
C SER A 12 12.31 -4.62 0.21
N TYR A 13 12.42 -3.82 1.29
CA TYR A 13 11.45 -2.76 1.54
C TYR A 13 11.67 -1.54 0.64
N LEU A 14 12.94 -1.23 0.33
CA LEU A 14 13.28 -0.20 -0.64
C LEU A 14 12.63 -0.47 -2.00
N VAL A 15 12.78 -1.70 -2.52
CA VAL A 15 12.23 -2.08 -3.84
C VAL A 15 10.69 -2.03 -3.84
N THR A 16 10.04 -2.50 -2.79
CA THR A 16 8.56 -2.44 -2.72
C THR A 16 8.04 -1.00 -2.65
N ALA A 17 8.73 -0.12 -1.92
CA ALA A 17 8.40 1.31 -1.85
C ALA A 17 8.68 2.03 -3.17
N MET A 18 9.82 1.77 -3.80
CA MET A 18 10.17 2.32 -5.13
C MET A 18 9.16 1.87 -6.19
N ASN A 19 8.74 0.60 -6.18
CA ASN A 19 7.76 0.10 -7.14
C ASN A 19 6.44 0.86 -7.10
N GLY A 20 5.94 1.19 -5.91
CA GLY A 20 4.73 2.01 -5.77
C GLY A 20 4.91 3.42 -6.34
N ALA A 21 6.07 4.03 -6.11
CA ALA A 21 6.37 5.40 -6.52
C ALA A 21 6.66 5.54 -8.03
N VAL A 22 7.42 4.61 -8.61
CA VAL A 22 7.74 4.59 -10.06
C VAL A 22 6.46 4.53 -10.90
N ILE A 23 5.48 3.75 -10.47
CA ILE A 23 4.19 3.66 -11.17
C ILE A 23 3.49 5.02 -11.24
N ILE A 24 3.45 5.77 -10.14
CA ILE A 24 2.73 7.05 -10.04
C ILE A 24 3.18 8.01 -11.16
N THR A 25 4.49 8.16 -11.39
CA THR A 25 5.03 9.06 -12.42
C THR A 25 4.89 8.49 -13.84
N SER A 26 4.62 7.20 -13.97
CA SER A 26 4.56 6.50 -15.26
C SER A 26 3.13 6.30 -15.78
N LEU A 27 2.10 6.49 -14.93
CA LEU A 27 0.69 6.21 -15.26
C LEU A 27 0.23 6.85 -16.59
N PRO A 28 0.41 8.18 -16.83
CA PRO A 28 -0.09 8.80 -18.06
C PRO A 28 0.60 8.27 -19.32
N ARG A 29 1.89 7.97 -19.24
CA ARG A 29 2.63 7.38 -20.38
C ARG A 29 2.17 5.95 -20.66
N MET A 30 1.85 5.17 -19.64
CA MET A 30 1.24 3.84 -19.79
C MET A 30 -0.14 3.95 -20.44
N ALA A 31 -0.97 4.88 -19.96
CA ALA A 31 -2.31 5.13 -20.52
C ALA A 31 -2.25 5.51 -21.99
N ALA A 32 -1.38 6.44 -22.35
CA ALA A 32 -1.23 6.90 -23.73
C ALA A 32 -0.71 5.79 -24.67
N GLU A 33 0.31 5.04 -24.26
CA GLU A 33 0.94 4.01 -25.10
C GLU A 33 0.05 2.76 -25.28
N LEU A 34 -0.59 2.31 -24.19
CA LEU A 34 -1.44 1.10 -24.21
C LEU A 34 -2.92 1.40 -24.41
N GLN A 35 -3.28 2.68 -24.65
CA GLN A 35 -4.65 3.15 -24.85
C GLN A 35 -5.59 2.72 -23.72
N LEU A 36 -5.16 2.94 -22.46
CA LEU A 36 -5.91 2.56 -21.27
C LEU A 36 -6.89 3.68 -20.90
N ASP A 37 -8.13 3.30 -20.65
CA ASP A 37 -9.08 4.18 -19.96
C ASP A 37 -8.75 4.26 -18.45
N MET A 38 -9.38 5.21 -17.76
CA MET A 38 -9.11 5.47 -16.33
C MET A 38 -9.41 4.24 -15.45
N SER A 39 -10.45 3.47 -15.79
CA SER A 39 -10.80 2.24 -15.07
C SER A 39 -9.71 1.19 -15.21
N THR A 40 -9.29 0.90 -16.43
CA THR A 40 -8.20 -0.07 -16.70
C THR A 40 -6.87 0.38 -16.09
N LEU A 41 -6.56 1.69 -16.18
CA LEU A 41 -5.36 2.27 -15.58
C LEU A 41 -5.38 2.10 -14.05
N SER A 42 -6.52 2.31 -13.41
CA SER A 42 -6.66 2.07 -11.96
C SER A 42 -6.43 0.60 -11.59
N TRP A 43 -6.79 -0.34 -12.48
CA TRP A 43 -6.51 -1.78 -12.26
C TRP A 43 -5.02 -2.11 -12.29
N VAL A 44 -4.20 -1.40 -13.05
CA VAL A 44 -2.73 -1.56 -13.03
C VAL A 44 -2.19 -1.34 -11.61
N GLN A 45 -2.77 -0.38 -10.88
CA GLN A 45 -2.40 -0.10 -9.48
C GLN A 45 -3.13 -1.03 -8.51
N ASN A 46 -4.45 -1.18 -8.67
CA ASN A 46 -5.31 -1.90 -7.76
C ASN A 46 -4.94 -3.37 -7.60
N VAL A 47 -4.69 -4.09 -8.70
CA VAL A 47 -4.41 -5.53 -8.65
C VAL A 47 -3.15 -5.84 -7.84
N TYR A 48 -2.14 -5.00 -7.93
CA TYR A 48 -0.90 -5.14 -7.17
C TYR A 48 -1.14 -4.97 -5.65
N VAL A 49 -1.73 -3.84 -5.25
CA VAL A 49 -1.96 -3.56 -3.82
C VAL A 49 -2.97 -4.52 -3.19
N LEU A 50 -3.95 -4.96 -3.99
CA LEU A 50 -4.96 -5.90 -3.57
C LEU A 50 -4.38 -7.32 -3.33
N ALA A 51 -3.58 -7.81 -4.28
CA ALA A 51 -2.86 -9.07 -4.11
C ALA A 51 -1.89 -9.01 -2.93
N TRP A 52 -1.15 -7.90 -2.81
CA TRP A 52 -0.26 -7.67 -1.68
C TRP A 52 -1.01 -7.72 -0.35
N GLY A 53 -2.08 -6.95 -0.20
CA GLY A 53 -2.84 -6.87 1.06
C GLY A 53 -3.55 -8.15 1.44
N SER A 54 -4.26 -8.79 0.49
CA SER A 54 -5.08 -9.97 0.75
C SER A 54 -4.26 -11.24 1.04
N LEU A 55 -3.06 -11.37 0.46
CA LEU A 55 -2.20 -12.54 0.63
C LEU A 55 -1.11 -12.36 1.70
N MET A 56 -0.96 -11.16 2.27
CA MET A 56 0.14 -10.83 3.18
C MET A 56 0.15 -11.69 4.45
N LEU A 57 -1.01 -11.98 5.02
CA LEU A 57 -1.13 -12.80 6.23
C LEU A 57 -0.71 -14.25 5.96
N MET A 58 -1.13 -14.82 4.84
CA MET A 58 -0.71 -16.15 4.41
C MET A 58 0.79 -16.19 4.11
N GLY A 59 1.33 -15.15 3.43
CA GLY A 59 2.75 -15.04 3.11
C GLY A 59 3.65 -15.10 4.34
N GLY A 60 3.26 -14.44 5.43
CA GLY A 60 3.96 -14.51 6.71
C GLY A 60 4.00 -15.95 7.26
N ARG A 61 2.86 -16.63 7.30
CA ARG A 61 2.79 -18.01 7.77
C ARG A 61 3.53 -19.01 6.90
N MET A 62 3.48 -18.85 5.58
CA MET A 62 4.27 -19.69 4.66
C MET A 62 5.77 -19.64 4.98
N SER A 63 6.27 -18.46 5.34
CA SER A 63 7.67 -18.26 5.70
C SER A 63 8.05 -19.00 7.00
N ASP A 64 7.13 -19.13 7.96
CA ASP A 64 7.34 -19.86 9.19
C ASP A 64 7.34 -21.39 8.99
N VAL A 65 6.47 -21.88 8.12
CA VAL A 65 6.24 -23.31 7.87
C VAL A 65 7.24 -23.90 6.88
N LEU A 66 7.47 -23.24 5.75
CA LEU A 66 8.28 -23.75 4.63
C LEU A 66 9.75 -23.32 4.69
N GLY A 67 10.08 -22.43 5.64
CA GLY A 67 11.44 -21.95 5.85
C GLY A 67 11.76 -20.63 5.16
N ARG A 68 12.55 -19.78 5.85
CA ARG A 68 12.85 -18.40 5.45
C ARG A 68 13.54 -18.31 4.08
N GLN A 69 14.52 -19.18 3.82
CA GLN A 69 15.29 -19.11 2.57
C GLN A 69 14.45 -19.45 1.36
N LEU A 70 13.69 -20.55 1.42
CA LEU A 70 12.86 -21.00 0.31
C LEU A 70 11.83 -19.94 -0.05
N ILE A 71 11.13 -19.43 0.96
CA ILE A 71 10.04 -18.46 0.80
C ILE A 71 10.57 -17.09 0.36
N MET A 72 11.70 -16.62 0.90
CA MET A 72 12.38 -15.42 0.43
C MET A 72 12.77 -15.54 -1.05
N THR A 73 13.36 -16.65 -1.44
CA THR A 73 13.76 -16.87 -2.84
C THR A 73 12.55 -16.95 -3.77
N ALA A 74 11.49 -17.67 -3.38
CA ALA A 74 10.25 -17.76 -4.15
C ALA A 74 9.57 -16.38 -4.30
N SER A 75 9.52 -15.58 -3.23
CA SER A 75 8.97 -14.23 -3.29
C SER A 75 9.75 -13.30 -4.21
N LEU A 76 11.08 -13.38 -4.19
CA LEU A 76 11.96 -12.60 -5.07
C LEU A 76 11.82 -13.03 -6.54
N LEU A 77 11.65 -14.33 -6.81
CA LEU A 77 11.38 -14.84 -8.16
C LEU A 77 10.02 -14.36 -8.69
N LEU A 78 8.97 -14.41 -7.86
CA LEU A 78 7.64 -13.91 -8.24
C LEU A 78 7.67 -12.40 -8.44
N PHE A 79 8.23 -11.65 -7.51
CA PHE A 79 8.31 -10.20 -7.61
C PHE A 79 9.19 -9.76 -8.79
N GLY A 80 10.38 -10.36 -8.96
CA GLY A 80 11.29 -10.06 -10.06
C GLY A 80 10.76 -10.51 -11.42
N GLY A 81 10.17 -11.70 -11.48
CA GLY A 81 9.52 -12.21 -12.70
C GLY A 81 8.34 -11.34 -13.13
N GLY A 82 7.47 -10.96 -12.16
CA GLY A 82 6.38 -10.02 -12.41
C GLY A 82 6.89 -8.65 -12.85
N THR A 83 7.99 -8.17 -12.26
CA THR A 83 8.65 -6.92 -12.65
C THR A 83 9.17 -6.95 -14.08
N LEU A 84 9.89 -8.01 -14.43
CA LEU A 84 10.40 -8.19 -15.79
C LEU A 84 9.25 -8.30 -16.80
N TRP A 85 8.22 -9.07 -16.47
CA TRP A 85 7.03 -9.20 -17.31
C TRP A 85 6.29 -7.86 -17.47
N ALA A 86 6.14 -7.06 -16.41
CA ALA A 86 5.54 -5.72 -16.49
C ALA A 86 6.28 -4.83 -17.49
N GLY A 87 7.62 -4.81 -17.45
CA GLY A 87 8.44 -4.07 -18.39
C GLY A 87 8.33 -4.56 -19.85
N LEU A 88 8.04 -5.84 -20.06
CA LEU A 88 7.85 -6.44 -21.39
C LEU A 88 6.39 -6.34 -21.89
N SER A 89 5.46 -5.82 -21.09
CA SER A 89 4.04 -5.81 -21.42
C SER A 89 3.73 -4.89 -22.60
N ALA A 90 2.93 -5.43 -23.54
CA ALA A 90 2.44 -4.73 -24.74
C ALA A 90 0.91 -4.57 -24.78
N SER A 91 0.21 -4.99 -23.72
CA SER A 91 -1.24 -4.88 -23.61
C SER A 91 -1.67 -4.65 -22.16
N ALA A 92 -2.88 -4.11 -22.00
CA ALA A 92 -3.51 -3.91 -20.68
C ALA A 92 -3.55 -5.21 -19.87
N PHE A 93 -4.02 -6.31 -20.47
CA PHE A 93 -4.12 -7.61 -19.81
C PHE A 93 -2.74 -8.12 -19.34
N SER A 94 -1.73 -8.04 -20.21
CA SER A 94 -0.35 -8.47 -19.87
C SER A 94 0.20 -7.65 -18.70
N LEU A 95 0.00 -6.33 -18.72
CA LEU A 95 0.45 -5.45 -17.65
C LEU A 95 -0.28 -5.75 -16.33
N ILE A 96 -1.60 -5.88 -16.33
CA ILE A 96 -2.40 -6.20 -15.14
C ILE A 96 -2.02 -7.60 -14.58
N ALA A 97 -1.86 -8.60 -15.44
CA ALA A 97 -1.45 -9.94 -15.02
C ALA A 97 -0.05 -9.95 -14.39
N SER A 98 0.90 -9.22 -14.97
CA SER A 98 2.24 -9.08 -14.41
C SER A 98 2.23 -8.38 -13.04
N ARG A 99 1.37 -7.37 -12.87
CA ARG A 99 1.17 -6.66 -11.59
C ARG A 99 0.55 -7.57 -10.53
N LEU A 100 -0.35 -8.48 -10.91
CA LEU A 100 -0.88 -9.50 -10.00
C LEU A 100 0.25 -10.40 -9.46
N VAL A 101 1.08 -10.94 -10.36
CA VAL A 101 2.23 -11.78 -9.98
C VAL A 101 3.22 -11.04 -9.08
N GLN A 102 3.50 -9.79 -9.40
CA GLN A 102 4.36 -8.91 -8.61
C GLN A 102 3.76 -8.65 -7.22
N GLY A 103 2.44 -8.43 -7.12
CA GLY A 103 1.71 -8.26 -5.86
C GLY A 103 1.75 -9.51 -4.97
N ILE A 104 1.62 -10.70 -5.55
CA ILE A 104 1.79 -11.98 -4.84
C ILE A 104 3.21 -12.08 -4.26
N GLY A 105 4.23 -11.75 -5.06
CA GLY A 105 5.61 -11.70 -4.59
C GLY A 105 5.82 -10.74 -3.42
N ALA A 106 5.28 -9.52 -3.51
CA ALA A 106 5.35 -8.52 -2.45
C ALA A 106 4.65 -8.96 -1.15
N ALA A 107 3.51 -9.66 -1.27
CA ALA A 107 2.74 -10.18 -0.14
C ALA A 107 3.52 -11.19 0.71
N ILE A 108 4.45 -11.89 0.11
CA ILE A 108 5.31 -12.86 0.77
C ILE A 108 6.61 -12.19 1.25
N LEU A 109 7.17 -11.29 0.44
CA LEU A 109 8.46 -10.65 0.67
C LEU A 109 8.47 -9.80 1.93
N ALA A 110 7.45 -8.97 2.15
CA ALA A 110 7.40 -8.02 3.25
C ALA A 110 7.36 -8.70 4.64
N PRO A 111 6.45 -9.65 4.94
CA PRO A 111 6.43 -10.33 6.22
C PRO A 111 7.64 -11.24 6.43
N THR A 112 8.18 -11.88 5.37
CA THR A 112 9.39 -12.70 5.46
C THR A 112 10.60 -11.84 5.87
N SER A 113 10.69 -10.61 5.36
CA SER A 113 11.75 -9.67 5.72
C SER A 113 11.68 -9.25 7.18
N LEU A 114 10.48 -8.96 7.70
CA LEU A 114 10.29 -8.66 9.12
C LEU A 114 10.62 -9.86 10.01
N ALA A 115 10.23 -11.07 9.59
CA ALA A 115 10.55 -12.29 10.31
C ALA A 115 12.07 -12.52 10.41
N LEU A 116 12.83 -12.25 9.35
CA LEU A 116 14.29 -12.31 9.39
C LEU A 116 14.89 -11.33 10.42
N ILE A 117 14.31 -10.14 10.59
CA ILE A 117 14.75 -9.22 11.64
C ILE A 117 14.52 -9.84 13.02
N MET A 118 13.37 -10.47 13.24
CA MET A 118 13.04 -11.10 14.52
C MET A 118 13.93 -12.31 14.82
N ASP A 119 14.32 -13.07 13.80
CA ASP A 119 15.13 -14.30 13.94
C ASP A 119 16.62 -14.00 14.20
N TYR A 120 17.17 -12.90 13.65
CA TYR A 120 18.62 -12.65 13.66
C TYR A 120 19.07 -11.49 14.53
N PHE A 121 18.14 -10.70 15.08
CA PHE A 121 18.45 -9.55 15.93
C PHE A 121 17.63 -9.55 17.21
N GLU A 122 18.26 -9.08 18.32
CA GLU A 122 17.65 -9.02 19.64
C GLU A 122 17.87 -7.66 20.30
N GLY A 123 17.08 -7.35 21.31
CA GLY A 123 17.23 -6.18 22.16
C GLY A 123 17.31 -4.86 21.38
N ARG A 124 18.30 -4.03 21.70
CA ARG A 124 18.50 -2.71 21.09
C ARG A 124 18.84 -2.77 19.59
N GLU A 125 19.52 -3.84 19.16
CA GLU A 125 19.90 -4.01 17.76
C GLU A 125 18.66 -4.28 16.90
N ARG A 126 17.72 -5.10 17.37
CA ARG A 126 16.44 -5.33 16.71
C ARG A 126 15.66 -4.03 16.51
N VAL A 127 15.55 -3.22 17.58
CA VAL A 127 14.86 -1.91 17.51
C VAL A 127 15.51 -1.00 16.45
N ARG A 128 16.85 -0.98 16.41
CA ARG A 128 17.59 -0.18 15.42
C ARG A 128 17.31 -0.64 13.98
N VAL A 129 17.35 -1.95 13.71
CA VAL A 129 17.12 -2.50 12.36
C VAL A 129 15.67 -2.29 11.91
N VAL A 130 14.69 -2.46 12.82
CA VAL A 130 13.27 -2.15 12.55
C VAL A 130 13.10 -0.66 12.23
N SER A 131 13.78 0.23 12.94
CA SER A 131 13.73 1.67 12.65
C SER A 131 14.31 1.99 11.26
N TRP A 132 15.44 1.38 10.90
CA TRP A 132 16.00 1.51 9.54
C TRP A 132 15.06 0.97 8.47
N TYR A 133 14.47 -0.22 8.70
CA TYR A 133 13.48 -0.82 7.81
C TYR A 133 12.30 0.13 7.55
N SER A 134 11.75 0.74 8.59
CA SER A 134 10.64 1.68 8.45
C SER A 134 11.05 2.98 7.74
N SER A 135 12.26 3.49 8.02
CA SER A 135 12.76 4.73 7.41
C SER A 135 13.07 4.59 5.92
N ILE A 136 13.51 3.40 5.49
CA ILE A 136 13.87 3.14 4.09
C ILE A 136 12.67 3.25 3.15
N SER A 137 11.44 3.10 3.65
CA SER A 137 10.22 3.25 2.83
C SER A 137 10.06 4.67 2.32
N GLY A 138 10.32 5.67 3.16
CA GLY A 138 10.28 7.08 2.76
C GLY A 138 11.34 7.41 1.72
N ILE A 139 12.57 6.90 1.93
CA ILE A 139 13.67 7.05 0.96
C ILE A 139 13.29 6.37 -0.37
N GLY A 140 12.73 5.15 -0.31
CA GLY A 140 12.29 4.41 -1.48
C GLY A 140 11.21 5.13 -2.28
N MET A 141 10.26 5.76 -1.59
CA MET A 141 9.23 6.58 -2.23
C MET A 141 9.85 7.78 -2.96
N CYS A 142 10.72 8.56 -2.31
CA CYS A 142 11.39 9.71 -2.93
C CYS A 142 12.26 9.29 -4.12
N VAL A 143 13.11 8.27 -3.93
CA VAL A 143 13.97 7.74 -5.00
C VAL A 143 13.14 7.20 -6.16
N GLY A 144 12.06 6.48 -5.87
CA GLY A 144 11.16 5.93 -6.87
C GLY A 144 10.45 6.99 -7.70
N LEU A 145 9.96 8.07 -7.08
CA LEU A 145 9.33 9.19 -7.79
C LEU A 145 10.31 9.88 -8.75
N ILE A 146 11.52 10.21 -8.28
CA ILE A 146 12.53 10.89 -9.10
C ILE A 146 13.05 9.96 -10.19
N LEU A 147 13.45 8.73 -9.83
CA LEU A 147 13.98 7.76 -10.78
C LEU A 147 12.93 7.36 -11.83
N GLY A 148 11.69 7.12 -11.38
CA GLY A 148 10.56 6.83 -12.26
C GLY A 148 10.31 7.97 -13.24
N GLY A 149 10.34 9.22 -12.76
CA GLY A 149 10.22 10.41 -13.58
C GLY A 149 11.33 10.52 -14.63
N ILE A 150 12.61 10.42 -14.22
CA ILE A 150 13.77 10.46 -15.12
C ILE A 150 13.69 9.38 -16.21
N LEU A 151 13.42 8.14 -15.81
CA LEU A 151 13.39 7.01 -16.73
C LEU A 151 12.21 7.07 -17.70
N THR A 152 11.03 7.48 -17.21
CA THR A 152 9.83 7.62 -18.03
C THR A 152 9.96 8.77 -19.05
N GLU A 153 10.59 9.87 -18.65
CA GLU A 153 10.76 11.03 -19.52
C GLU A 153 11.81 10.79 -20.61
N ASN A 154 13.00 10.27 -20.25
CA ASN A 154 14.14 10.19 -21.15
C ASN A 154 14.21 8.89 -21.97
N TYR A 155 13.53 7.83 -21.51
CA TYR A 155 13.58 6.51 -22.16
C TYR A 155 12.16 5.95 -22.37
N SER A 156 11.63 5.28 -21.35
CA SER A 156 10.29 4.67 -21.37
C SER A 156 9.89 4.33 -19.93
N TRP A 157 8.59 4.31 -19.65
CA TRP A 157 8.04 3.82 -18.38
C TRP A 157 8.49 2.39 -18.04
N ARG A 158 8.82 1.58 -19.05
CA ARG A 158 9.35 0.22 -18.87
C ARG A 158 10.66 0.18 -18.11
N TRP A 159 11.53 1.17 -18.32
CA TRP A 159 12.80 1.27 -17.61
C TRP A 159 12.60 1.52 -16.11
N GLY A 160 11.48 2.10 -15.73
CA GLY A 160 11.08 2.18 -14.33
C GLY A 160 11.03 0.80 -13.66
N PHE A 161 10.45 -0.20 -14.34
CA PHE A 161 10.44 -1.59 -13.86
C PHE A 161 11.83 -2.23 -13.92
N TYR A 162 12.56 -2.05 -14.99
CA TYR A 162 13.89 -2.65 -15.12
C TYR A 162 14.91 -2.11 -14.13
N SER A 163 14.73 -0.89 -13.64
CA SER A 163 15.70 -0.18 -12.78
C SER A 163 16.00 -0.91 -11.48
N TYR A 164 15.07 -1.67 -10.93
CA TYR A 164 15.29 -2.39 -9.69
C TYR A 164 15.50 -3.91 -9.85
N LEU A 165 15.54 -4.44 -11.09
CA LEU A 165 15.93 -5.83 -11.35
C LEU A 165 17.35 -6.17 -10.86
N PRO A 166 18.38 -5.31 -11.04
CA PRO A 166 19.70 -5.57 -10.48
C PRO A 166 19.67 -5.71 -8.95
N LEU A 167 18.85 -4.90 -8.27
CA LEU A 167 18.72 -4.98 -6.82
C LEU A 167 18.00 -6.26 -6.39
N ILE A 168 17.02 -6.73 -7.16
CA ILE A 168 16.36 -8.03 -6.92
C ILE A 168 17.37 -9.17 -7.11
N GLY A 169 18.19 -9.13 -8.16
CA GLY A 169 19.28 -10.11 -8.39
C GLY A 169 20.26 -10.14 -7.22
N TRP A 170 20.65 -8.98 -6.71
CA TRP A 170 21.47 -8.84 -5.51
C TRP A 170 20.80 -9.47 -4.27
N MET A 171 19.51 -9.23 -4.06
CA MET A 171 18.75 -9.83 -2.95
C MET A 171 18.67 -11.36 -3.09
N MET A 172 18.49 -11.89 -4.31
CA MET A 172 18.52 -13.33 -4.57
C MET A 172 19.88 -13.94 -4.22
N TYR A 173 20.98 -13.27 -4.61
CA TYR A 173 22.33 -13.66 -4.23
C TYR A 173 22.49 -13.68 -2.70
N LEU A 174 22.09 -12.61 -2.01
CA LEU A 174 22.16 -12.55 -0.54
C LEU A 174 21.31 -13.63 0.12
N SER A 175 20.09 -13.86 -0.34
CA SER A 175 19.20 -14.90 0.17
C SER A 175 19.85 -16.28 0.07
N HIS A 176 20.39 -16.61 -1.10
CA HIS A 176 21.01 -17.92 -1.33
C HIS A 176 22.23 -18.20 -0.46
N PHE A 177 23.13 -17.20 -0.32
CA PHE A 177 24.41 -17.38 0.39
C PHE A 177 24.39 -17.01 1.88
N THR A 178 23.30 -16.44 2.39
CA THR A 178 23.26 -15.94 3.76
C THR A 178 22.25 -16.66 4.64
N LEU A 179 21.11 -17.09 4.08
CA LEU A 179 20.07 -17.76 4.82
C LEU A 179 20.30 -19.28 4.86
N ASP A 180 20.02 -19.85 6.04
CA ASP A 180 20.19 -21.29 6.26
C ASP A 180 18.99 -22.06 5.68
N ARG A 181 19.26 -23.18 5.01
CA ARG A 181 18.23 -24.03 4.37
C ARG A 181 17.28 -24.73 5.37
N HIS A 182 17.65 -24.80 6.65
CA HIS A 182 17.03 -25.70 7.64
C HIS A 182 16.39 -24.99 8.83
N THR A 183 16.03 -23.72 8.75
CA THR A 183 15.28 -23.03 9.83
C THR A 183 13.76 -23.21 9.69
N SER A 184 13.29 -24.38 9.30
CA SER A 184 11.88 -24.72 9.47
C SER A 184 11.67 -25.05 10.96
N THR A 185 11.01 -24.17 11.68
CA THR A 185 10.32 -24.57 12.91
C THR A 185 9.34 -25.67 12.54
N LYS A 186 9.30 -26.78 13.29
CA LYS A 186 8.42 -27.96 13.06
C LYS A 186 6.92 -27.62 13.18
N GLN A 187 6.47 -26.53 12.56
CA GLN A 187 5.06 -26.24 12.43
C GLN A 187 4.52 -27.03 11.23
N THR A 188 3.47 -27.78 11.44
CA THR A 188 2.83 -28.58 10.41
C THR A 188 2.11 -27.68 9.39
N VAL A 189 2.05 -28.10 8.15
CA VAL A 189 1.32 -27.41 7.05
C VAL A 189 -0.16 -27.17 7.38
N ASP A 190 -0.72 -27.94 8.34
CA ASP A 190 -2.07 -27.76 8.88
C ASP A 190 -2.32 -26.41 9.56
N GLY A 191 -1.26 -25.61 9.80
CA GLY A 191 -1.35 -24.22 10.29
C GLY A 191 -1.70 -23.18 9.22
N LEU A 192 -1.82 -23.53 7.93
CA LEU A 192 -2.16 -22.60 6.85
C LEU A 192 -3.66 -22.64 6.56
N ASP A 193 -4.38 -21.57 6.86
CA ASP A 193 -5.77 -21.41 6.44
C ASP A 193 -5.87 -21.00 4.96
N VAL A 194 -5.62 -21.96 4.08
CA VAL A 194 -5.71 -21.75 2.62
C VAL A 194 -7.14 -21.44 2.20
N LYS A 195 -8.14 -22.05 2.85
CA LYS A 195 -9.56 -21.84 2.51
C LYS A 195 -9.99 -20.41 2.85
N GLY A 196 -9.69 -19.93 4.05
CA GLY A 196 -9.96 -18.55 4.45
C GLY A 196 -9.24 -17.55 3.56
N THR A 197 -7.97 -17.81 3.23
CA THR A 197 -7.20 -16.96 2.31
C THR A 197 -7.86 -16.86 0.94
N LEU A 198 -8.23 -17.98 0.33
CA LEU A 198 -8.85 -17.96 -1.00
C LEU A 198 -10.22 -17.27 -0.98
N LEU A 199 -11.06 -17.57 0.02
CA LEU A 199 -12.38 -16.96 0.16
C LEU A 199 -12.29 -15.44 0.36
N SER A 200 -11.40 -14.96 1.25
CA SER A 200 -11.21 -13.53 1.49
C SER A 200 -10.64 -12.83 0.25
N THR A 201 -9.61 -13.41 -0.37
CA THR A 201 -8.98 -12.84 -1.56
C THR A 201 -9.96 -12.72 -2.71
N LEU A 202 -10.61 -13.83 -3.09
CA LEU A 202 -11.59 -13.84 -4.18
C LEU A 202 -12.81 -12.96 -3.88
N GLY A 203 -13.27 -12.95 -2.61
CA GLY A 203 -14.36 -12.10 -2.18
C GLY A 203 -14.03 -10.61 -2.32
N ILE A 204 -12.85 -10.17 -1.89
CA ILE A 204 -12.41 -8.78 -1.99
C ILE A 204 -12.17 -8.41 -3.46
N PHE A 205 -11.54 -9.27 -4.27
CA PHE A 205 -11.38 -9.04 -5.71
C PHE A 205 -12.73 -8.88 -6.42
N SER A 206 -13.69 -9.77 -6.15
CA SER A 206 -15.03 -9.68 -6.71
C SER A 206 -15.74 -8.38 -6.31
N PHE A 207 -15.58 -7.94 -5.06
CA PHE A 207 -16.17 -6.70 -4.57
C PHE A 207 -15.61 -5.47 -5.27
N ILE A 208 -14.29 -5.41 -5.39
CA ILE A 208 -13.63 -4.28 -6.07
C ILE A 208 -13.93 -4.28 -7.58
N TYR A 209 -14.00 -5.46 -8.20
CA TYR A 209 -14.39 -5.58 -9.60
C TYR A 209 -15.85 -5.15 -9.83
N ALA A 210 -16.75 -5.47 -8.91
CA ALA A 210 -18.14 -5.00 -8.97
C ALA A 210 -18.25 -3.47 -8.95
N ILE A 211 -17.37 -2.78 -8.21
CA ILE A 211 -17.34 -1.33 -8.11
C ILE A 211 -16.64 -0.69 -9.33
N ASN A 212 -15.52 -1.25 -9.78
CA ASN A 212 -14.61 -0.64 -10.73
C ASN A 212 -14.77 -1.23 -12.15
N GLY A 213 -15.84 -0.85 -12.84
CA GLY A 213 -15.99 -1.08 -14.27
C GLY A 213 -16.51 -2.45 -14.70
N SER A 214 -17.18 -3.19 -13.82
CA SER A 214 -17.87 -4.43 -14.22
C SER A 214 -19.11 -4.15 -15.08
N GLU A 215 -19.27 -4.90 -16.18
CA GLU A 215 -20.52 -4.92 -16.96
C GLU A 215 -21.69 -5.50 -16.16
N HIS A 216 -21.38 -6.35 -15.17
CA HIS A 216 -22.37 -7.05 -14.33
C HIS A 216 -22.12 -6.82 -12.83
N PRO A 217 -22.24 -5.59 -12.32
CA PRO A 217 -21.87 -5.26 -10.93
C PRO A 217 -22.67 -6.06 -9.90
N TRP A 218 -23.92 -6.38 -10.16
CA TRP A 218 -24.77 -7.15 -9.26
C TRP A 218 -24.31 -8.60 -9.13
N VAL A 219 -23.84 -9.24 -10.21
CA VAL A 219 -23.31 -10.61 -10.19
C VAL A 219 -22.05 -10.68 -9.32
N PHE A 220 -21.09 -9.79 -9.56
CA PHE A 220 -19.84 -9.79 -8.81
C PHE A 220 -20.05 -9.30 -7.37
N GLY A 221 -20.97 -8.36 -7.14
CA GLY A 221 -21.35 -7.93 -5.78
C GLY A 221 -21.99 -9.06 -4.97
N THR A 222 -22.90 -9.84 -5.58
CA THR A 222 -23.51 -11.02 -4.94
C THR A 222 -22.46 -12.12 -4.68
N LEU A 223 -21.58 -12.37 -5.66
CA LEU A 223 -20.48 -13.32 -5.49
C LEU A 223 -19.55 -12.89 -4.33
N ALA A 224 -19.20 -11.62 -4.25
CA ALA A 224 -18.40 -11.07 -3.15
C ALA A 224 -19.07 -11.29 -1.80
N LEU A 225 -20.38 -11.01 -1.70
CA LEU A 225 -21.14 -11.21 -0.47
C LEU A 225 -21.15 -12.68 -0.03
N ILE A 226 -21.36 -13.61 -0.96
CA ILE A 226 -21.32 -15.06 -0.70
C ILE A 226 -19.92 -15.45 -0.20
N LEU A 227 -18.85 -15.08 -0.94
CA LEU A 227 -17.49 -15.49 -0.60
C LEU A 227 -17.04 -14.92 0.75
N LEU A 228 -17.33 -13.64 1.04
CA LEU A 228 -16.98 -13.02 2.31
C LEU A 228 -17.81 -13.58 3.48
N THR A 229 -19.06 -13.96 3.25
CA THR A 229 -19.88 -14.64 4.27
C THR A 229 -19.33 -16.03 4.59
N LEU A 230 -18.96 -16.79 3.55
CA LEU A 230 -18.31 -18.10 3.70
C LEU A 230 -16.94 -17.94 4.40
N PHE A 231 -16.17 -16.93 4.05
CA PHE A 231 -14.92 -16.59 4.75
C PHE A 231 -15.15 -16.42 6.25
N LEU A 232 -16.10 -15.59 6.66
CA LEU A 232 -16.41 -15.37 8.08
C LEU A 232 -16.86 -16.67 8.79
N GLN A 233 -17.58 -17.56 8.10
CA GLN A 233 -17.98 -18.85 8.66
C GLN A 233 -16.78 -19.81 8.84
N VAL A 234 -15.87 -19.85 7.85
CA VAL A 234 -14.63 -20.64 7.92
C VAL A 234 -13.75 -20.12 9.04
N GLU A 235 -13.55 -18.79 9.11
CA GLU A 235 -12.71 -18.12 10.10
C GLU A 235 -13.17 -18.37 11.55
N LYS A 236 -14.49 -18.42 11.80
CA LYS A 236 -15.06 -18.78 13.11
C LYS A 236 -14.72 -20.20 13.56
N ARG A 237 -14.47 -21.12 12.62
CA ARG A 237 -14.25 -22.55 12.88
C ARG A 237 -12.80 -22.96 12.67
N ALA A 238 -11.97 -22.12 12.11
CA ALA A 238 -10.58 -22.41 11.83
C ALA A 238 -9.78 -22.59 13.13
N ALA A 239 -8.97 -23.65 13.19
CA ALA A 239 -8.05 -23.88 14.31
C ALA A 239 -6.94 -22.82 14.38
N SER A 240 -6.55 -22.28 13.22
CA SER A 240 -5.53 -21.23 13.06
C SER A 240 -6.04 -20.13 12.12
N PRO A 241 -6.98 -19.28 12.58
CA PRO A 241 -7.60 -18.26 11.74
C PRO A 241 -6.58 -17.26 11.23
N ILE A 242 -6.72 -16.80 9.96
CA ILE A 242 -5.88 -15.74 9.38
C ILE A 242 -6.18 -14.41 10.04
N MET A 243 -7.47 -14.19 10.32
CA MET A 243 -7.99 -12.94 10.87
C MET A 243 -8.80 -13.26 12.15
N PRO A 244 -8.12 -13.46 13.30
CA PRO A 244 -8.82 -13.78 14.54
C PRO A 244 -9.90 -12.76 14.87
N LEU A 245 -11.17 -13.15 14.86
CA LEU A 245 -12.30 -12.21 15.07
C LEU A 245 -12.27 -11.52 16.43
N ARG A 246 -11.56 -12.09 17.41
CA ARG A 246 -11.30 -11.48 18.73
C ARG A 246 -10.47 -10.19 18.64
N LEU A 247 -9.80 -9.93 17.51
CA LEU A 247 -9.08 -8.68 17.29
C LEU A 247 -10.01 -7.49 16.96
N PHE A 248 -11.29 -7.74 16.70
CA PHE A 248 -12.28 -6.72 16.35
C PHE A 248 -13.14 -6.34 17.55
N ASP A 249 -12.62 -5.50 18.44
CA ASP A 249 -13.45 -4.73 19.37
C ASP A 249 -13.90 -3.39 18.76
N SER A 250 -14.67 -2.62 19.51
CA SER A 250 -15.22 -1.36 19.02
C SER A 250 -14.14 -0.32 18.67
N VAL A 251 -13.02 -0.27 19.39
CA VAL A 251 -11.94 0.69 19.18
C VAL A 251 -11.09 0.27 17.98
N ARG A 252 -10.64 -0.97 17.97
CA ARG A 252 -9.82 -1.52 16.89
C ARG A 252 -10.57 -1.55 15.56
N SER A 253 -11.86 -1.94 15.56
CA SER A 253 -12.69 -1.94 14.34
C SER A 253 -12.81 -0.54 13.75
N ARG A 254 -13.01 0.49 14.57
CA ARG A 254 -13.03 1.88 14.11
C ARG A 254 -11.68 2.33 13.57
N ALA A 255 -10.59 1.93 14.22
CA ALA A 255 -9.23 2.22 13.75
C ALA A 255 -8.95 1.57 12.38
N HIS A 256 -9.36 0.31 12.18
CA HIS A 256 -9.25 -0.37 10.87
C HIS A 256 -10.13 0.29 9.81
N GLY A 257 -11.38 0.66 10.15
CA GLY A 257 -12.26 1.41 9.25
C GLY A 257 -11.67 2.77 8.85
N ALA A 258 -11.18 3.54 9.81
CA ALA A 258 -10.51 4.81 9.53
C ALA A 258 -9.24 4.63 8.68
N ARG A 259 -8.50 3.53 8.88
CA ARG A 259 -7.31 3.20 8.09
C ARG A 259 -7.63 2.87 6.64
N ILE A 260 -8.70 2.13 6.39
CA ILE A 260 -9.20 1.84 5.03
C ILE A 260 -9.51 3.15 4.30
N LEU A 261 -10.26 4.04 4.95
CA LEU A 261 -10.65 5.32 4.36
C LEU A 261 -9.46 6.25 4.13
N PHE A 262 -8.56 6.35 5.11
CA PHE A 262 -7.32 7.12 4.99
C PHE A 262 -6.44 6.62 3.84
N ALA A 263 -6.21 5.31 3.78
CA ALA A 263 -5.37 4.70 2.74
C ALA A 263 -5.96 4.90 1.35
N GLY A 264 -7.29 4.74 1.24
CA GLY A 264 -8.02 4.99 -0.01
C GLY A 264 -7.96 6.44 -0.47
N ALA A 265 -8.13 7.40 0.45
CA ALA A 265 -8.01 8.82 0.16
C ALA A 265 -6.62 9.16 -0.39
N MET A 266 -5.56 8.67 0.25
CA MET A 266 -4.18 8.95 -0.16
C MET A 266 -3.80 8.27 -1.47
N MET A 267 -4.23 7.02 -1.69
CA MET A 267 -3.98 6.33 -2.95
C MET A 267 -4.64 7.06 -4.12
N GLY A 268 -5.90 7.48 -3.96
CA GLY A 268 -6.59 8.29 -4.97
C GLY A 268 -5.90 9.63 -5.19
N TYR A 269 -5.41 10.28 -4.12
CA TYR A 269 -4.66 11.52 -4.26
C TYR A 269 -3.43 11.35 -5.16
N TYR A 270 -2.59 10.35 -4.87
CA TYR A 270 -1.40 10.08 -5.70
C TYR A 270 -1.77 9.78 -7.15
N PHE A 271 -2.79 8.97 -7.38
CA PHE A 271 -3.24 8.59 -8.71
C PHE A 271 -3.75 9.80 -9.51
N PHE A 272 -4.77 10.50 -9.02
CA PHE A 272 -5.43 11.57 -9.76
C PHE A 272 -4.57 12.84 -9.88
N ILE A 273 -3.78 13.18 -8.85
CA ILE A 273 -2.92 14.36 -8.93
C ILE A 273 -1.74 14.12 -9.87
N SER A 274 -1.24 12.88 -9.98
CA SER A 274 -0.23 12.57 -11.01
C SER A 274 -0.76 12.78 -12.42
N GLU A 275 -1.99 12.31 -12.70
CA GLU A 275 -2.68 12.54 -13.99
C GLU A 275 -2.90 14.04 -14.22
N TYR A 276 -3.42 14.75 -13.22
CA TYR A 276 -3.70 16.17 -13.32
C TYR A 276 -2.43 17.01 -13.61
N LEU A 277 -1.34 16.73 -12.93
CA LEU A 277 -0.07 17.44 -13.13
C LEU A 277 0.47 17.24 -14.55
N GLN A 278 0.34 16.03 -15.11
CA GLN A 278 0.87 15.72 -16.44
C GLN A 278 -0.07 16.18 -17.56
N GLU A 279 -1.34 15.89 -17.47
CA GLU A 279 -2.28 16.11 -18.56
C GLU A 279 -2.93 17.51 -18.55
N VAL A 280 -3.14 18.11 -17.35
CA VAL A 280 -3.73 19.46 -17.24
C VAL A 280 -2.65 20.53 -17.15
N LEU A 281 -1.66 20.37 -16.25
CA LEU A 281 -0.59 21.33 -16.08
C LEU A 281 0.63 21.09 -17.00
N SER A 282 0.56 20.05 -17.83
CA SER A 282 1.62 19.69 -18.81
C SER A 282 3.00 19.49 -18.16
N PHE A 283 3.05 18.99 -16.94
CA PHE A 283 4.31 18.64 -16.27
C PHE A 283 4.89 17.38 -16.93
N THR A 284 6.21 17.36 -17.06
CA THR A 284 6.90 16.13 -17.44
C THR A 284 6.86 15.11 -16.29
N ALA A 285 7.09 13.83 -16.58
CA ALA A 285 7.13 12.78 -15.57
C ALA A 285 8.16 13.10 -14.46
N LEU A 286 9.30 13.70 -14.82
CA LEU A 286 10.31 14.13 -13.86
C LEU A 286 9.82 15.29 -12.99
N GLN A 287 9.15 16.28 -13.60
CA GLN A 287 8.57 17.40 -12.84
C GLN A 287 7.52 16.92 -11.85
N VAL A 288 6.71 15.91 -12.20
CA VAL A 288 5.77 15.26 -11.26
C VAL A 288 6.51 14.60 -10.11
N GLY A 289 7.62 13.91 -10.38
CA GLY A 289 8.47 13.36 -9.32
C GLY A 289 8.92 14.43 -8.31
N TRP A 290 9.39 15.58 -8.80
CA TRP A 290 9.75 16.72 -7.95
C TRP A 290 8.53 17.35 -7.27
N ALA A 291 7.41 17.43 -7.96
CA ALA A 291 6.18 18.02 -7.44
C ALA A 291 5.61 17.26 -6.23
N PHE A 292 5.80 15.94 -6.15
CA PHE A 292 5.40 15.15 -4.98
C PHE A 292 6.38 15.20 -3.79
N LEU A 293 7.58 15.76 -3.95
CA LEU A 293 8.55 15.84 -2.85
C LEU A 293 8.04 16.61 -1.62
N PRO A 294 7.31 17.74 -1.75
CA PRO A 294 6.75 18.41 -0.58
C PRO A 294 5.89 17.46 0.26
N LEU A 295 5.02 16.67 -0.36
CA LEU A 295 4.18 15.71 0.35
C LEU A 295 5.02 14.63 1.05
N THR A 296 5.92 13.97 0.32
CA THR A 296 6.70 12.84 0.86
C THR A 296 7.72 13.28 1.91
N LEU A 297 8.41 14.40 1.70
CA LEU A 297 9.38 14.95 2.65
C LEU A 297 8.69 15.37 3.96
N PHE A 298 7.57 16.07 3.87
CA PHE A 298 6.84 16.49 5.07
C PHE A 298 6.16 15.33 5.79
N THR A 299 5.74 14.28 5.08
CA THR A 299 5.33 13.02 5.72
C THR A 299 6.47 12.41 6.55
N PHE A 300 7.68 12.36 6.00
CA PHE A 300 8.85 11.83 6.70
C PHE A 300 9.22 12.69 7.92
N VAL A 301 9.30 14.01 7.77
CA VAL A 301 9.59 14.93 8.88
C VAL A 301 8.53 14.81 9.97
N ALA A 302 7.25 14.79 9.61
CA ALA A 302 6.17 14.63 10.57
C ALA A 302 6.24 13.28 11.30
N ALA A 303 6.54 12.20 10.60
CA ALA A 303 6.70 10.88 11.21
C ALA A 303 7.81 10.83 12.28
N ILE A 304 8.92 11.55 12.07
CA ILE A 304 10.00 11.70 13.07
C ILE A 304 9.51 12.44 14.32
N LEU A 305 8.60 13.40 14.16
CA LEU A 305 8.05 14.20 15.27
C LEU A 305 6.97 13.48 16.06
N VAL A 306 6.34 12.42 15.50
CA VAL A 306 5.22 11.70 16.14
C VAL A 306 5.53 11.22 17.56
N PRO A 307 6.68 10.56 17.87
CA PRO A 307 6.95 10.10 19.24
C PRO A 307 6.92 11.24 20.26
N GLY A 308 7.50 12.39 19.92
CA GLY A 308 7.48 13.59 20.76
C GLY A 308 6.08 14.17 20.93
N MET A 309 5.31 14.23 19.85
CA MET A 309 3.92 14.72 19.85
C MET A 309 3.02 13.80 20.68
N VAL A 310 3.11 12.49 20.48
CA VAL A 310 2.34 11.49 21.26
C VAL A 310 2.72 11.53 22.74
N GLY A 311 4.01 11.66 23.06
CA GLY A 311 4.49 11.78 24.43
C GLY A 311 3.99 13.03 25.13
N ARG A 312 3.81 14.15 24.42
CA ARG A 312 3.42 15.44 24.99
C ARG A 312 1.90 15.66 24.98
N PHE A 313 1.20 15.28 23.93
CA PHE A 313 -0.21 15.60 23.70
C PHE A 313 -1.12 14.35 23.67
N GLY A 314 -0.53 13.17 23.72
CA GLY A 314 -1.24 11.89 23.63
C GLY A 314 -1.52 11.44 22.18
N ASN A 315 -1.83 10.14 22.05
CA ASN A 315 -2.06 9.50 20.75
C ASN A 315 -3.29 10.08 20.01
N LYS A 316 -4.39 10.29 20.74
CA LYS A 316 -5.66 10.80 20.16
C LYS A 316 -5.51 12.23 19.63
N SER A 317 -4.87 13.13 20.38
CA SER A 317 -4.69 14.53 19.97
C SER A 317 -3.79 14.65 18.75
N THR A 318 -2.69 13.87 18.70
CA THR A 318 -1.79 13.82 17.53
C THR A 318 -2.52 13.31 16.30
N LEU A 319 -3.31 12.24 16.43
CA LEU A 319 -4.12 11.68 15.34
C LEU A 319 -5.17 12.68 14.86
N THR A 320 -5.88 13.33 15.77
CA THR A 320 -6.90 14.35 15.45
C THR A 320 -6.29 15.51 14.67
N LEU A 321 -5.14 16.04 15.13
CA LEU A 321 -4.42 17.08 14.40
C LEU A 321 -4.05 16.63 12.98
N GLY A 322 -3.49 15.42 12.83
CA GLY A 322 -3.16 14.86 11.52
C GLY A 322 -4.38 14.77 10.60
N MET A 323 -5.51 14.27 11.10
CA MET A 323 -6.75 14.17 10.31
C MET A 323 -7.31 15.55 9.92
N VAL A 324 -7.26 16.55 10.81
CA VAL A 324 -7.66 17.93 10.48
C VAL A 324 -6.79 18.53 9.38
N LEU A 325 -5.49 18.35 9.46
CA LEU A 325 -4.56 18.81 8.40
C LEU A 325 -4.85 18.12 7.05
N MET A 326 -5.17 16.83 7.07
CA MET A 326 -5.57 16.12 5.85
C MET A 326 -6.90 16.62 5.30
N LEU A 327 -7.88 16.87 6.15
CA LEU A 327 -9.17 17.48 5.73
C LEU A 327 -8.95 18.83 5.07
N LEU A 328 -8.10 19.69 5.65
CA LEU A 328 -7.75 20.99 5.05
C LEU A 328 -7.02 20.81 3.71
N GLY A 329 -6.10 19.85 3.60
CA GLY A 329 -5.40 19.55 2.35
C GLY A 329 -6.35 19.07 1.25
N PHE A 330 -7.25 18.13 1.54
CA PHE A 330 -8.26 17.69 0.59
C PHE A 330 -9.27 18.79 0.23
N TYR A 331 -9.71 19.59 1.23
CA TYR A 331 -10.57 20.75 1.00
C TYR A 331 -9.92 21.75 0.02
N TRP A 332 -8.63 21.99 0.17
CA TRP A 332 -7.90 22.87 -0.73
C TRP A 332 -7.79 22.25 -2.13
N THR A 333 -7.38 20.99 -2.22
CA THR A 333 -7.19 20.33 -3.52
C THR A 333 -8.51 20.11 -4.28
N MET A 334 -9.66 19.95 -3.62
CA MET A 334 -10.94 19.78 -4.33
C MET A 334 -11.43 21.05 -5.04
N GLN A 335 -10.68 22.15 -4.97
CA GLN A 335 -11.00 23.41 -5.66
C GLN A 335 -10.17 23.60 -6.94
N ILE A 336 -9.33 22.64 -7.31
CA ILE A 336 -8.50 22.71 -8.51
C ILE A 336 -9.36 22.85 -9.79
N SER A 337 -8.81 23.54 -10.79
CA SER A 337 -9.42 23.81 -12.08
C SER A 337 -8.38 23.73 -13.19
N GLU A 338 -8.77 23.87 -14.44
CA GLU A 338 -7.83 23.92 -15.57
C GLU A 338 -6.86 25.11 -15.49
N GLN A 339 -7.19 26.14 -14.73
CA GLN A 339 -6.40 27.36 -14.57
C GLN A 339 -5.59 27.41 -13.26
N SER A 340 -5.58 26.32 -12.48
CA SER A 340 -4.88 26.26 -11.21
C SER A 340 -3.36 26.30 -11.39
N ASP A 341 -2.69 26.98 -10.47
CA ASP A 341 -1.24 27.04 -10.39
C ASP A 341 -0.71 26.02 -9.40
N TYR A 342 0.41 25.36 -9.75
CA TYR A 342 1.00 24.35 -8.87
C TYR A 342 1.41 24.93 -7.50
N TYR A 343 2.05 26.11 -7.49
CA TYR A 343 2.61 26.69 -6.26
C TYR A 343 1.55 27.27 -5.33
N LEU A 344 0.41 27.71 -5.89
CA LEU A 344 -0.66 28.34 -5.12
C LEU A 344 -1.75 27.34 -4.72
N ASP A 345 -2.08 26.39 -5.59
CA ASP A 345 -3.27 25.55 -5.43
C ASP A 345 -2.94 24.11 -5.01
N ILE A 346 -1.76 23.57 -5.38
CA ILE A 346 -1.43 22.17 -5.17
C ILE A 346 -0.34 21.99 -4.12
N ALA A 347 0.78 22.69 -4.22
CA ALA A 347 1.91 22.52 -3.30
C ALA A 347 1.55 22.82 -1.83
N PRO A 348 0.78 23.87 -1.49
CA PRO A 348 0.36 24.08 -0.11
C PRO A 348 -0.53 22.98 0.44
N ALA A 349 -1.43 22.44 -0.39
CA ALA A 349 -2.25 21.30 -0.03
C ALA A 349 -1.40 20.04 0.21
N MET A 350 -0.36 19.81 -0.62
CA MET A 350 0.59 18.71 -0.44
C MET A 350 1.36 18.79 0.87
N LEU A 351 1.73 19.99 1.32
CA LEU A 351 2.37 20.20 2.62
C LEU A 351 1.44 19.78 3.76
N LEU A 352 0.18 20.23 3.72
CA LEU A 352 -0.83 19.87 4.72
C LEU A 352 -1.09 18.36 4.75
N LEU A 353 -1.25 17.75 3.57
CA LEU A 353 -1.44 16.32 3.43
C LEU A 353 -0.22 15.53 3.92
N GLY A 354 0.99 15.98 3.61
CA GLY A 354 2.23 15.33 4.05
C GLY A 354 2.36 15.33 5.58
N VAL A 355 2.23 16.49 6.22
CA VAL A 355 2.26 16.56 7.68
C VAL A 355 1.13 15.75 8.30
N GLY A 356 -0.08 15.88 7.75
CA GLY A 356 -1.26 15.14 8.21
C GLY A 356 -1.05 13.63 8.11
N GLN A 357 -0.57 13.12 6.97
CA GLN A 357 -0.27 11.71 6.76
C GLN A 357 0.75 11.18 7.77
N GLY A 358 1.82 11.92 8.02
CA GLY A 358 2.83 11.56 9.01
C GLY A 358 2.23 11.43 10.42
N PHE A 359 1.37 12.36 10.81
CA PHE A 359 0.70 12.34 12.12
C PHE A 359 -0.43 11.31 12.24
N VAL A 360 -0.98 10.81 11.13
CA VAL A 360 -2.05 9.80 11.13
C VAL A 360 -1.50 8.38 11.20
N MET A 361 -0.45 8.05 10.44
CA MET A 361 0.00 6.67 10.22
C MET A 361 0.29 5.90 11.51
N SER A 362 1.18 6.41 12.34
CA SER A 362 1.62 5.72 13.56
C SER A 362 0.56 5.74 14.67
N PRO A 363 -0.08 6.88 15.02
CA PRO A 363 -1.15 6.88 16.00
C PRO A 363 -2.34 6.00 15.65
N LEU A 364 -2.71 5.92 14.38
CA LEU A 364 -3.78 5.06 13.90
C LEU A 364 -3.40 3.57 13.99
N THR A 365 -2.13 3.23 13.73
CA THR A 365 -1.59 1.90 13.95
C THR A 365 -1.66 1.52 15.43
N ASN A 366 -1.25 2.42 16.31
CA ASN A 366 -1.31 2.18 17.76
C ASN A 366 -2.73 1.87 18.24
N LEU A 367 -3.74 2.58 17.72
CA LEU A 367 -5.15 2.29 18.05
C LEU A 367 -5.62 0.94 17.50
N ALA A 368 -5.15 0.56 16.33
CA ALA A 368 -5.53 -0.72 15.70
C ALA A 368 -4.97 -1.95 16.42
N ILE A 369 -3.89 -1.79 17.20
CA ILE A 369 -3.24 -2.88 17.95
C ILE A 369 -3.35 -2.72 19.46
N ILE A 370 -4.10 -1.75 19.95
CA ILE A 370 -4.21 -1.47 21.38
C ILE A 370 -4.75 -2.69 22.14
N GLY A 371 -4.13 -3.07 23.25
CA GLY A 371 -4.56 -4.18 24.10
C GLY A 371 -4.38 -5.57 23.48
N VAL A 372 -3.66 -5.70 22.36
CA VAL A 372 -3.36 -7.01 21.76
C VAL A 372 -2.25 -7.70 22.53
N GLU A 373 -2.50 -8.94 22.95
CA GLU A 373 -1.51 -9.77 23.63
C GLU A 373 -0.41 -10.24 22.67
N GLY A 374 0.77 -10.57 23.22
CA GLY A 374 1.95 -10.92 22.43
C GLY A 374 1.75 -12.08 21.45
N ALA A 375 0.90 -13.07 21.82
CA ALA A 375 0.56 -14.18 20.92
C ALA A 375 -0.14 -13.75 19.62
N ASP A 376 -0.91 -12.67 19.65
CA ASP A 376 -1.67 -12.14 18.52
C ASP A 376 -1.00 -10.93 17.83
N ALA A 377 0.14 -10.47 18.32
CA ALA A 377 0.81 -9.27 17.84
C ALA A 377 1.15 -9.34 16.33
N GLY A 378 1.58 -10.51 15.86
CA GLY A 378 1.86 -10.76 14.44
C GLY A 378 0.61 -10.67 13.58
N ALA A 379 -0.48 -11.31 13.98
CA ALA A 379 -1.77 -11.27 13.28
C ALA A 379 -2.35 -9.85 13.25
N ALA A 380 -2.30 -9.12 14.37
CA ALA A 380 -2.76 -7.74 14.45
C ALA A 380 -1.95 -6.79 13.55
N SER A 381 -0.63 -6.91 13.55
CA SER A 381 0.24 -6.13 12.65
C SER A 381 -0.01 -6.45 11.17
N GLY A 382 -0.16 -7.73 10.85
CA GLY A 382 -0.53 -8.17 9.50
C GLY A 382 -1.89 -7.61 9.07
N LEU A 383 -2.88 -7.62 9.96
CA LEU A 383 -4.22 -7.07 9.71
C LEU A 383 -4.18 -5.55 9.45
N VAL A 384 -3.37 -4.80 10.20
CA VAL A 384 -3.15 -3.37 9.97
C VAL A 384 -2.63 -3.10 8.56
N ASN A 385 -1.66 -3.88 8.09
CA ASN A 385 -1.10 -3.73 6.75
C ASN A 385 -2.09 -4.20 5.66
N ALA A 386 -2.78 -5.33 5.87
CA ALA A 386 -3.79 -5.82 4.95
C ALA A 386 -4.93 -4.80 4.78
N THR A 387 -5.47 -4.26 5.86
CA THR A 387 -6.52 -3.23 5.81
C THR A 387 -6.05 -1.95 5.11
N HIS A 388 -4.78 -1.57 5.26
CA HIS A 388 -4.20 -0.45 4.52
C HIS A 388 -4.20 -0.69 3.00
N GLN A 389 -3.70 -1.84 2.56
CA GLN A 389 -3.63 -2.17 1.13
C GLN A 389 -5.02 -2.35 0.50
N ILE A 390 -5.93 -3.03 1.20
CA ILE A 390 -7.34 -3.16 0.77
C ILE A 390 -7.98 -1.77 0.68
N GLY A 391 -7.72 -0.90 1.66
CA GLY A 391 -8.18 0.48 1.65
C GLY A 391 -7.68 1.26 0.45
N CYS A 392 -6.39 1.14 0.09
CA CYS A 392 -5.82 1.76 -1.11
C CYS A 392 -6.60 1.37 -2.36
N SER A 393 -6.84 0.07 -2.56
CA SER A 393 -7.55 -0.43 -3.75
C SER A 393 -9.03 -0.05 -3.75
N LEU A 394 -9.72 -0.22 -2.63
CA LEU A 394 -11.13 0.11 -2.50
C LEU A 394 -11.39 1.61 -2.71
N GLY A 395 -10.60 2.46 -2.06
CA GLY A 395 -10.75 3.90 -2.17
C GLY A 395 -10.48 4.42 -3.57
N LEU A 396 -9.42 3.94 -4.23
CA LEU A 396 -9.13 4.29 -5.61
C LEU A 396 -10.29 3.86 -6.54
N SER A 397 -10.83 2.65 -6.38
CA SER A 397 -11.96 2.17 -7.18
C SER A 397 -13.21 3.02 -7.01
N ILE A 398 -13.56 3.40 -5.77
CA ILE A 398 -14.69 4.30 -5.51
C ILE A 398 -14.46 5.68 -6.13
N MET A 399 -13.26 6.24 -6.02
CA MET A 399 -12.93 7.55 -6.62
C MET A 399 -13.04 7.51 -8.14
N VAL A 400 -12.51 6.47 -8.80
CA VAL A 400 -12.61 6.29 -10.26
C VAL A 400 -14.07 6.18 -10.68
N THR A 401 -14.85 5.34 -10.03
CA THR A 401 -16.27 5.13 -10.37
C THR A 401 -17.10 6.38 -10.12
N SER A 402 -16.89 7.10 -9.02
CA SER A 402 -17.63 8.33 -8.70
C SER A 402 -17.31 9.48 -9.66
N SER A 403 -16.16 9.46 -10.30
CA SER A 403 -15.73 10.47 -11.28
C SER A 403 -15.99 10.09 -12.74
N ALA A 404 -16.45 8.88 -13.01
CA ALA A 404 -16.67 8.35 -14.39
C ALA A 404 -17.70 9.12 -15.23
N HIS A 405 -18.55 9.93 -14.59
CA HIS A 405 -19.57 10.75 -15.31
C HIS A 405 -19.01 12.07 -15.84
N PHE A 406 -17.82 12.48 -15.44
CA PHE A 406 -17.18 13.69 -15.90
C PHE A 406 -16.30 13.40 -17.12
N THR A 407 -16.20 14.36 -18.03
CA THR A 407 -15.42 14.24 -19.28
C THR A 407 -14.13 15.03 -19.24
N GLN A 408 -14.10 16.14 -18.48
CA GLN A 408 -12.90 16.96 -18.32
C GLN A 408 -12.06 16.42 -17.16
N LEU A 409 -10.76 16.25 -17.39
CA LEU A 409 -9.85 15.64 -16.39
C LEU A 409 -9.77 16.47 -15.09
N ALA A 410 -9.81 17.80 -15.19
CA ALA A 410 -9.84 18.66 -14.00
C ALA A 410 -11.08 18.39 -13.11
N ASP A 411 -12.25 18.15 -13.73
CA ASP A 411 -13.50 17.82 -13.02
C ASP A 411 -13.46 16.40 -12.44
N ILE A 412 -12.89 15.44 -13.18
CA ILE A 412 -12.63 14.08 -12.72
C ILE A 412 -11.77 14.13 -11.46
N CYS A 413 -10.64 14.84 -11.50
CA CYS A 413 -9.74 14.98 -10.36
C CYS A 413 -10.40 15.71 -9.19
N ARG A 414 -11.15 16.80 -9.46
CA ARG A 414 -11.91 17.53 -8.43
C ARG A 414 -12.92 16.64 -7.73
N GLN A 415 -13.66 15.83 -8.47
CA GLN A 415 -14.62 14.88 -7.89
C GLN A 415 -13.93 13.80 -7.07
N ALA A 416 -12.81 13.27 -7.55
CA ALA A 416 -12.00 12.33 -6.76
C ALA A 416 -11.52 12.95 -5.44
N MET A 417 -11.06 14.22 -5.44
CA MET A 417 -10.66 14.92 -4.21
C MET A 417 -11.83 15.16 -3.25
N ARG A 418 -13.05 15.42 -3.76
CA ARG A 418 -14.27 15.47 -2.94
C ARG A 418 -14.56 14.14 -2.26
N CYS A 419 -14.38 13.02 -2.97
CA CYS A 419 -14.47 11.69 -2.37
C CYS A 419 -13.42 11.49 -1.29
N GLY A 420 -12.16 11.89 -1.54
CA GLY A 420 -11.07 11.84 -0.54
C GLY A 420 -11.40 12.65 0.71
N PHE A 421 -11.94 13.85 0.55
CA PHE A 421 -12.44 14.67 1.66
C PHE A 421 -13.56 13.94 2.44
N GLY A 422 -14.51 13.32 1.74
CA GLY A 422 -15.58 12.51 2.35
C GLY A 422 -15.01 11.32 3.13
N PHE A 423 -14.05 10.59 2.57
CA PHE A 423 -13.38 9.49 3.26
C PHE A 423 -12.70 9.97 4.54
N MET A 424 -11.96 11.06 4.49
CA MET A 424 -11.30 11.62 5.67
C MET A 424 -12.27 12.15 6.71
N THR A 425 -13.40 12.71 6.28
CA THR A 425 -14.48 13.13 7.18
C THR A 425 -15.06 11.94 7.94
N ILE A 426 -15.39 10.85 7.25
CA ILE A 426 -15.91 9.63 7.89
C ILE A 426 -14.84 9.02 8.80
N ALA A 427 -13.57 8.97 8.36
CA ALA A 427 -12.46 8.48 9.18
C ALA A 427 -12.31 9.30 10.48
N PHE A 428 -12.38 10.62 10.39
CA PHE A 428 -12.35 11.52 11.53
C PHE A 428 -13.49 11.25 12.50
N LEU A 429 -14.73 11.13 12.02
CA LEU A 429 -15.92 10.85 12.84
C LEU A 429 -15.81 9.48 13.54
N LEU A 430 -15.31 8.45 12.86
CA LEU A 430 -15.08 7.11 13.44
C LEU A 430 -14.13 7.18 14.65
N ILE A 431 -13.06 7.94 14.54
CA ILE A 431 -12.08 8.10 15.63
C ILE A 431 -12.59 9.02 16.72
N TRP A 432 -13.28 10.11 16.36
CA TRP A 432 -13.80 11.07 17.35
C TRP A 432 -14.92 10.47 18.20
N ALA A 433 -15.79 9.65 17.61
CA ALA A 433 -16.85 8.93 18.32
C ALA A 433 -16.33 7.80 19.23
N SER A 434 -15.05 7.45 19.18
CA SER A 434 -14.46 6.48 20.11
C SER A 434 -14.34 7.12 21.50
N LYS A 435 -15.24 6.75 22.41
CA LYS A 435 -15.02 6.97 23.84
C LYS A 435 -13.82 6.09 24.23
N GLN A 436 -12.76 6.71 24.75
CA GLN A 436 -11.69 5.99 25.45
C GLN A 436 -12.20 5.52 26.79
#